data_e4bc4c1ad251db8e8fc63bdb6effebca
#
_entry.id   e4bc4c1ad251db8e8fc63bdb6effebca
#
_cell.length_a   1.000
_cell.length_b   1.000
_cell.length_c   1.000
_cell.angle_alpha   90.00
_cell.angle_beta   90.00
_cell.angle_gamma   90.00
#
_symmetry.space_group_name_H-M   'P 1'
#
loop_
_entity.id
_entity.type
_entity.pdbx_description
1 polymer ?
#
loop_
_entity_poly.entity_id
_entity_poly.type
_entity_poly.pdbx_seq_one_letter_code
_entity_poly.pdbx_strand_id
1 'polypeptide(L)'
;MNINKKVLSLTLSAVMAVSLLASCGTSGGSDTKDASGSQSSNPGGEDGVFTIAYAPNESTAESADARNGLAKDLGEFLGCEVEEIQASDYNAIIEALRTGSADMAYMGSQALALGVERTDLEPIVMKAEDGDPDKAIYHSVFITNSANDDINSIADIKGRTMAFVDPDSTSGNLVPTAEIIKAFPEDELNSDMLHTNGDFFEAVSFSGSHQAGLQAVVKGDVDVAPISDQILASEIANGNASESDVKIIHESGAIPAEAMVVAEHVDQATRDKLTEFLTSYENEDYFADVIKVPNARFIECDMSDYEAIIELNKIINEF
;
A
#
# COMPACT_ATOMS: atom_id res chain seq x y z
N MET A 1 -11.37 24.84 -52.75
CA MET A 1 -10.28 25.78 -53.09
C MET A 1 -9.05 25.31 -52.34
N ASN A 2 -8.26 24.53 -53.03
CA ASN A 2 -6.79 24.40 -53.14
C ASN A 2 -5.99 24.42 -51.80
N ILE A 3 -5.47 23.25 -51.40
CA ILE A 3 -4.16 22.64 -51.71
C ILE A 3 -2.95 23.43 -51.13
N ASN A 4 -2.22 22.81 -50.19
CA ASN A 4 -0.83 22.48 -50.47
C ASN A 4 -0.20 21.56 -49.39
N LYS A 5 0.23 20.40 -49.88
CA LYS A 5 1.15 19.47 -49.26
C LYS A 5 2.57 20.07 -49.31
N LYS A 6 3.38 19.90 -48.27
CA LYS A 6 4.84 19.78 -48.42
C LYS A 6 5.38 18.66 -47.58
N VAL A 7 5.76 17.63 -48.27
CA VAL A 7 6.65 16.55 -47.90
C VAL A 7 8.09 17.11 -47.91
N LEU A 8 8.88 16.81 -46.88
CA LEU A 8 10.34 16.87 -46.99
C LEU A 8 10.95 15.69 -46.21
N SER A 9 11.43 14.75 -46.98
CA SER A 9 12.31 13.66 -46.59
C SER A 9 13.77 14.13 -46.74
N LEU A 10 14.70 13.60 -45.92
CA LEU A 10 16.13 13.28 -46.19
C LEU A 10 16.82 13.12 -44.83
N THR A 11 17.67 12.23 -44.55
CA THR A 11 18.47 11.15 -45.07
C THR A 11 19.34 10.62 -43.94
N LEU A 12 19.45 9.37 -43.91
CA LEU A 12 20.41 8.43 -43.34
C LEU A 12 21.86 8.91 -43.33
N SER A 13 22.59 8.76 -42.22
CA SER A 13 24.07 8.58 -42.24
C SER A 13 24.47 7.68 -41.07
N ALA A 14 24.86 6.47 -41.43
CA ALA A 14 25.58 5.51 -40.61
C ALA A 14 27.06 5.84 -40.56
N VAL A 15 27.67 5.79 -39.39
CA VAL A 15 29.14 5.65 -39.26
C VAL A 15 29.41 4.54 -38.25
N MET A 16 29.87 3.40 -38.78
CA MET A 16 30.57 2.35 -38.04
C MET A 16 32.00 2.79 -37.77
N ALA A 17 32.49 2.60 -36.57
CA ALA A 17 33.91 2.49 -36.28
C ALA A 17 34.16 1.29 -35.37
N VAL A 18 34.67 0.23 -35.99
CA VAL A 18 35.26 -0.95 -35.35
C VAL A 18 36.71 -0.63 -35.02
N SER A 19 37.14 -0.88 -33.79
CA SER A 19 38.55 -1.03 -33.45
C SER A 19 38.77 -2.19 -32.49
N LEU A 20 39.16 -3.31 -33.06
CA LEU A 20 39.80 -4.45 -32.41
C LEU A 20 41.26 -4.09 -32.05
N LEU A 21 41.66 -4.34 -30.82
CA LEU A 21 43.04 -4.56 -30.46
C LEU A 21 43.14 -5.75 -29.51
N ALA A 22 43.56 -6.86 -30.05
CA ALA A 22 44.05 -8.02 -29.33
C ALA A 22 45.46 -7.77 -28.82
N SER A 23 45.76 -8.11 -27.57
CA SER A 23 47.11 -8.36 -27.11
C SER A 23 47.14 -9.57 -26.19
N CYS A 24 47.80 -10.62 -26.66
CA CYS A 24 48.23 -11.78 -25.90
C CYS A 24 49.52 -11.46 -25.12
N GLY A 25 49.65 -12.04 -23.92
CA GLY A 25 50.91 -12.03 -23.17
C GLY A 25 50.85 -12.81 -21.87
N THR A 26 51.04 -14.12 -21.92
CA THR A 26 51.82 -15.10 -21.16
C THR A 26 51.93 -15.06 -19.61
N SER A 27 51.40 -16.10 -19.04
CA SER A 27 51.81 -17.02 -17.93
C SER A 27 52.59 -16.49 -16.70
N GLY A 28 52.06 -16.88 -15.52
CA GLY A 28 52.86 -17.38 -14.42
C GLY A 28 52.39 -17.02 -13.01
N GLY A 29 52.01 -18.00 -12.21
CA GLY A 29 52.16 -17.96 -10.76
C GLY A 29 50.87 -17.97 -9.94
N SER A 30 50.60 -19.12 -9.38
CA SER A 30 49.67 -19.38 -8.28
C SER A 30 49.86 -18.45 -7.09
N ASP A 31 48.76 -17.94 -6.58
CA ASP A 31 48.52 -17.90 -5.12
C ASP A 31 47.05 -17.61 -4.92
N THR A 32 46.34 -18.64 -4.50
CA THR A 32 44.99 -18.58 -3.93
C THR A 32 45.04 -17.80 -2.61
N LYS A 33 44.53 -16.60 -2.63
CA LYS A 33 43.99 -15.97 -1.41
C LYS A 33 42.53 -15.76 -1.65
N ASP A 34 41.73 -16.53 -0.91
CA ASP A 34 40.32 -16.23 -0.64
C ASP A 34 40.26 -14.82 -0.05
N ALA A 35 39.96 -13.85 -0.89
CA ALA A 35 39.43 -12.59 -0.45
C ALA A 35 37.90 -12.76 -0.51
N SER A 36 37.29 -13.16 0.58
CA SER A 36 35.91 -12.84 0.88
C SER A 36 35.80 -11.32 0.85
N GLY A 37 35.54 -10.79 -0.34
CA GLY A 37 35.17 -9.41 -0.52
C GLY A 37 33.76 -9.25 0.07
N SER A 38 33.68 -8.67 1.23
CA SER A 38 32.44 -8.01 1.68
C SER A 38 32.10 -7.00 0.58
N GLN A 39 31.20 -7.34 -0.32
CA GLN A 39 30.53 -6.35 -1.15
C GLN A 39 29.78 -5.45 -0.15
N SER A 40 30.24 -4.23 0.01
CA SER A 40 29.46 -3.17 0.63
C SER A 40 28.26 -2.98 -0.29
N SER A 41 27.14 -3.58 0.05
CA SER A 41 25.87 -3.30 -0.62
C SER A 41 25.57 -1.81 -0.41
N ASN A 42 25.31 -1.11 -1.50
CA ASN A 42 24.79 0.25 -1.43
C ASN A 42 23.29 0.15 -1.14
N PRO A 43 22.78 0.63 0.01
CA PRO A 43 21.37 0.51 0.35
C PRO A 43 20.43 1.12 -0.69
N GLY A 44 20.87 2.13 -1.44
CA GLY A 44 20.11 2.78 -2.51
C GLY A 44 20.26 2.13 -3.89
N GLY A 45 20.54 0.84 -4.00
CA GLY A 45 20.65 0.17 -5.30
C GLY A 45 21.78 0.70 -6.19
N GLU A 46 21.61 0.62 -7.53
CA GLU A 46 22.62 1.03 -8.53
C GLU A 46 22.76 2.55 -8.64
N ASP A 47 21.68 3.31 -8.40
CA ASP A 47 21.65 4.79 -8.48
C ASP A 47 22.01 5.49 -7.16
N GLY A 48 22.04 4.74 -6.05
CA GLY A 48 22.39 5.28 -4.73
C GLY A 48 21.22 5.97 -4.02
N VAL A 49 19.98 5.79 -4.50
CA VAL A 49 18.75 6.34 -3.95
C VAL A 49 17.89 5.19 -3.40
N PHE A 50 17.44 5.29 -2.15
CA PHE A 50 16.48 4.36 -1.56
C PHE A 50 15.07 4.94 -1.68
N THR A 51 14.13 4.21 -2.25
CA THR A 51 12.80 4.73 -2.57
C THR A 51 11.71 4.06 -1.74
N ILE A 52 10.85 4.88 -1.11
CA ILE A 52 9.69 4.42 -0.32
C ILE A 52 8.39 4.79 -1.05
N ALA A 53 7.53 3.80 -1.30
CA ALA A 53 6.22 4.02 -1.89
C ALA A 53 5.11 4.09 -0.83
N TYR A 54 4.15 5.00 -1.02
CA TYR A 54 2.98 5.19 -0.16
C TYR A 54 1.68 5.14 -0.95
N ALA A 55 0.64 4.54 -0.36
CA ALA A 55 -0.71 4.52 -0.89
C ALA A 55 -1.39 5.91 -0.82
N PRO A 56 -2.53 6.10 -1.51
CA PRO A 56 -3.26 7.37 -1.46
C PRO A 56 -3.66 7.85 -0.05
N ASN A 57 -3.92 6.93 0.89
CA ASN A 57 -4.27 7.29 2.27
C ASN A 57 -3.14 8.01 3.00
N GLU A 58 -1.91 7.60 2.76
CA GLU A 58 -0.70 8.11 3.39
C GLU A 58 -0.10 9.29 2.60
N SER A 59 -0.52 9.44 1.32
CA SER A 59 0.02 10.44 0.39
C SER A 59 -0.77 11.75 0.40
N THR A 60 -1.37 12.13 1.53
CA THR A 60 -2.08 13.39 1.67
C THR A 60 -1.13 14.58 1.77
N ALA A 61 -1.62 15.79 1.49
CA ALA A 61 -0.82 17.01 1.62
C ALA A 61 -0.42 17.27 3.09
N GLU A 62 -1.30 16.89 4.03
CA GLU A 62 -1.09 17.04 5.47
C GLU A 62 0.04 16.15 5.99
N SER A 63 0.25 14.97 5.40
CA SER A 63 1.30 14.02 5.81
C SER A 63 2.66 14.26 5.13
N ALA A 64 2.77 15.24 4.23
CA ALA A 64 4.00 15.46 3.44
C ALA A 64 5.23 15.75 4.30
N ASP A 65 5.11 16.64 5.30
CA ASP A 65 6.24 17.01 6.16
C ASP A 65 6.69 15.82 7.02
N ALA A 66 5.75 14.99 7.48
CA ALA A 66 6.04 13.82 8.29
C ALA A 66 6.73 12.71 7.46
N ARG A 67 6.29 12.48 6.22
CA ARG A 67 6.97 11.56 5.29
C ARG A 67 8.39 12.03 4.96
N ASN A 68 8.56 13.32 4.64
CA ASN A 68 9.88 13.93 4.44
C ASN A 68 10.79 13.78 5.67
N GLY A 69 10.22 13.84 6.88
CA GLY A 69 10.92 13.59 8.13
C GLY A 69 11.48 12.17 8.18
N LEU A 70 10.66 11.16 7.92
CA LEU A 70 11.13 9.77 7.86
C LEU A 70 12.20 9.59 6.79
N ALA A 71 11.97 10.09 5.58
CA ALA A 71 12.93 9.96 4.47
C ALA A 71 14.30 10.55 4.82
N LYS A 72 14.31 11.74 5.45
CA LYS A 72 15.54 12.39 5.91
C LYS A 72 16.26 11.55 6.97
N ASP A 73 15.54 11.14 8.03
CA ASP A 73 16.14 10.43 9.16
C ASP A 73 16.66 9.05 8.72
N LEU A 74 15.91 8.36 7.86
CA LEU A 74 16.33 7.08 7.27
C LEU A 74 17.55 7.27 6.36
N GLY A 75 17.59 8.33 5.54
CA GLY A 75 18.73 8.65 4.68
C GLY A 75 20.00 8.92 5.47
N GLU A 76 19.90 9.64 6.58
CA GLU A 76 21.03 9.86 7.50
C GLU A 76 21.52 8.53 8.12
N PHE A 77 20.60 7.63 8.46
CA PHE A 77 20.92 6.32 9.03
C PHE A 77 21.55 5.36 8.02
N LEU A 78 20.98 5.27 6.81
CA LEU A 78 21.49 4.40 5.74
C LEU A 78 22.77 4.96 5.06
N GLY A 79 22.95 6.29 5.09
CA GLY A 79 24.05 6.99 4.41
C GLY A 79 23.83 7.11 2.91
N CYS A 80 22.59 7.18 2.44
CA CYS A 80 22.18 7.39 1.05
C CYS A 80 21.04 8.40 0.96
N GLU A 81 20.68 8.83 -0.25
CA GLU A 81 19.50 9.63 -0.50
C GLU A 81 18.25 8.75 -0.36
N VAL A 82 17.18 9.27 0.25
CA VAL A 82 15.88 8.60 0.36
C VAL A 82 14.83 9.47 -0.31
N GLU A 83 14.13 8.91 -1.29
CA GLU A 83 13.03 9.56 -2.01
C GLU A 83 11.70 8.85 -1.74
N GLU A 84 10.57 9.55 -1.99
CA GLU A 84 9.25 8.96 -1.88
C GLU A 84 8.51 8.91 -3.22
N ILE A 85 7.73 7.85 -3.43
CA ILE A 85 6.74 7.72 -4.49
C ILE A 85 5.35 7.77 -3.87
N GLN A 86 4.54 8.71 -4.34
CA GLN A 86 3.12 8.78 -4.02
C GLN A 86 2.36 8.01 -5.10
N ALA A 87 1.90 6.81 -4.78
CA ALA A 87 1.21 5.97 -5.73
C ALA A 87 -0.19 6.50 -6.05
N SER A 88 -0.65 6.33 -7.29
CA SER A 88 -1.98 6.73 -7.73
C SER A 88 -3.10 5.84 -7.19
N ASP A 89 -2.76 4.59 -6.90
CA ASP A 89 -3.65 3.53 -6.41
C ASP A 89 -2.82 2.42 -5.73
N TYR A 90 -3.49 1.44 -5.15
CA TYR A 90 -2.83 0.36 -4.41
C TYR A 90 -2.04 -0.58 -5.32
N ASN A 91 -2.52 -0.86 -6.54
CA ASN A 91 -1.77 -1.69 -7.50
C ASN A 91 -0.46 -1.04 -7.93
N ALA A 92 -0.41 0.30 -8.01
CA ALA A 92 0.82 1.01 -8.37
C ALA A 92 1.96 0.78 -7.36
N ILE A 93 1.64 0.56 -6.06
CA ILE A 93 2.63 0.20 -5.04
C ILE A 93 3.23 -1.17 -5.33
N ILE A 94 2.37 -2.16 -5.61
CA ILE A 94 2.79 -3.54 -5.93
C ILE A 94 3.71 -3.52 -7.15
N GLU A 95 3.32 -2.79 -8.20
CA GLU A 95 4.13 -2.69 -9.41
C GLU A 95 5.43 -1.92 -9.19
N ALA A 96 5.46 -0.91 -8.31
CA ALA A 96 6.70 -0.20 -7.96
C ALA A 96 7.71 -1.12 -7.28
N LEU A 97 7.28 -1.93 -6.31
CA LEU A 97 8.14 -2.94 -5.67
C LEU A 97 8.59 -4.02 -6.65
N ARG A 98 7.66 -4.55 -7.46
CA ARG A 98 7.95 -5.61 -8.44
C ARG A 98 8.95 -5.18 -9.53
N THR A 99 8.89 -3.93 -9.97
CA THR A 99 9.77 -3.40 -11.03
C THR A 99 11.07 -2.84 -10.50
N GLY A 100 11.25 -2.76 -9.18
CA GLY A 100 12.41 -2.14 -8.55
C GLY A 100 12.38 -0.61 -8.63
N SER A 101 11.21 -0.01 -8.88
CA SER A 101 11.04 1.46 -8.82
C SER A 101 10.86 1.95 -7.39
N ALA A 102 10.51 1.06 -6.47
CA ALA A 102 10.54 1.27 -5.03
C ALA A 102 11.28 0.12 -4.35
N ASP A 103 12.02 0.44 -3.30
CA ASP A 103 12.75 -0.52 -2.47
C ASP A 103 11.90 -1.01 -1.31
N MET A 104 11.07 -0.13 -0.79
CA MET A 104 10.17 -0.39 0.34
C MET A 104 8.82 0.29 0.13
N ALA A 105 7.76 -0.24 0.73
CA ALA A 105 6.46 0.41 0.75
C ALA A 105 5.74 0.17 2.09
N TYR A 106 4.92 1.15 2.51
CA TYR A 106 3.94 0.95 3.55
C TYR A 106 2.63 0.52 2.91
N MET A 107 2.15 -0.68 3.24
CA MET A 107 1.01 -1.27 2.56
C MET A 107 0.17 -2.17 3.45
N GLY A 108 -1.11 -2.28 3.11
CA GLY A 108 -2.06 -3.17 3.78
C GLY A 108 -1.87 -4.63 3.37
N SER A 109 -2.43 -5.52 4.18
CA SER A 109 -2.27 -6.98 4.03
C SER A 109 -2.85 -7.54 2.73
N GLN A 110 -3.90 -6.93 2.15
CA GLN A 110 -4.43 -7.34 0.84
C GLN A 110 -3.45 -7.04 -0.29
N ALA A 111 -2.88 -5.83 -0.31
CA ALA A 111 -1.87 -5.46 -1.30
C ALA A 111 -0.61 -6.33 -1.15
N LEU A 112 -0.21 -6.68 0.08
CA LEU A 112 0.86 -7.65 0.32
C LEU A 112 0.48 -9.04 -0.23
N ALA A 113 -0.73 -9.54 0.04
CA ALA A 113 -1.19 -10.84 -0.47
C ALA A 113 -1.16 -10.93 -2.01
N LEU A 114 -1.59 -9.88 -2.69
CA LEU A 114 -1.52 -9.79 -4.16
C LEU A 114 -0.08 -9.60 -4.68
N GLY A 115 0.74 -8.88 -3.92
CA GLY A 115 2.14 -8.63 -4.27
C GLY A 115 2.97 -9.91 -4.26
N VAL A 116 2.83 -10.75 -3.23
CA VAL A 116 3.58 -12.02 -3.12
C VAL A 116 3.20 -13.06 -4.17
N GLU A 117 2.07 -12.91 -4.85
CA GLU A 117 1.73 -13.71 -6.03
C GLU A 117 2.54 -13.32 -7.27
N ARG A 118 3.14 -12.12 -7.28
CA ARG A 118 3.79 -11.52 -8.45
C ARG A 118 5.30 -11.38 -8.31
N THR A 119 5.81 -11.27 -7.09
CA THR A 119 7.23 -11.11 -6.77
C THR A 119 7.50 -11.47 -5.31
N ASP A 120 8.75 -11.71 -4.95
CA ASP A 120 9.12 -11.94 -3.56
C ASP A 120 9.11 -10.62 -2.79
N LEU A 121 8.22 -10.53 -1.82
CA LEU A 121 8.06 -9.40 -0.90
C LEU A 121 8.22 -9.88 0.53
N GLU A 122 8.82 -9.07 1.38
CA GLU A 122 9.02 -9.38 2.79
C GLU A 122 8.52 -8.23 3.68
N PRO A 123 7.49 -8.43 4.50
CA PRO A 123 7.13 -7.50 5.56
C PRO A 123 8.19 -7.61 6.67
N ILE A 124 8.73 -6.47 7.10
CA ILE A 124 9.81 -6.42 8.08
C ILE A 124 9.38 -5.83 9.41
N VAL A 125 8.45 -4.87 9.39
CA VAL A 125 7.82 -4.32 10.59
C VAL A 125 6.37 -3.97 10.29
N MET A 126 5.52 -4.06 11.33
CA MET A 126 4.13 -3.60 11.30
C MET A 126 3.88 -2.56 12.39
N LYS A 127 2.86 -1.72 12.21
CA LYS A 127 2.45 -0.80 13.27
C LYS A 127 1.75 -1.55 14.40
N ALA A 128 2.00 -1.13 15.64
CA ALA A 128 1.29 -1.60 16.82
C ALA A 128 1.03 -0.42 17.75
N GLU A 129 -0.20 -0.27 18.24
CA GLU A 129 -0.53 0.77 19.21
C GLU A 129 0.27 0.54 20.51
N ASP A 130 0.91 1.57 21.02
CA ASP A 130 1.84 1.52 22.15
C ASP A 130 3.05 0.58 21.96
N GLY A 131 3.30 0.07 20.74
CA GLY A 131 4.29 -0.97 20.47
C GLY A 131 3.91 -2.34 21.04
N ASP A 132 2.63 -2.55 21.37
CA ASP A 132 2.09 -3.79 21.92
C ASP A 132 1.69 -4.75 20.80
N PRO A 133 2.33 -5.94 20.68
CA PRO A 133 1.98 -6.91 19.63
C PRO A 133 0.49 -7.32 19.62
N ASP A 134 -0.16 -7.37 20.79
CA ASP A 134 -1.59 -7.70 20.88
C ASP A 134 -2.50 -6.60 20.29
N LYS A 135 -1.93 -5.42 20.03
CA LYS A 135 -2.58 -4.26 19.41
C LYS A 135 -2.11 -3.97 17.98
N ALA A 136 -1.41 -4.91 17.37
CA ALA A 136 -0.99 -4.82 15.96
C ALA A 136 -2.14 -5.21 15.02
N ILE A 137 -3.33 -4.66 15.26
CA ILE A 137 -4.58 -4.94 14.54
C ILE A 137 -5.37 -3.67 14.31
N TYR A 138 -6.32 -3.74 13.39
CA TYR A 138 -7.35 -2.74 13.15
C TYR A 138 -8.62 -3.40 12.60
N HIS A 139 -9.68 -2.61 12.30
CA HIS A 139 -10.94 -3.14 11.82
C HIS A 139 -11.43 -2.39 10.58
N SER A 140 -12.23 -3.08 9.78
CA SER A 140 -13.08 -2.44 8.80
C SER A 140 -14.39 -2.06 9.46
N VAL A 141 -14.79 -0.79 9.36
CA VAL A 141 -16.08 -0.31 9.83
C VAL A 141 -16.94 0.14 8.65
N PHE A 142 -18.15 -0.38 8.57
CA PHE A 142 -19.14 0.07 7.61
C PHE A 142 -19.84 1.31 8.17
N ILE A 143 -19.71 2.41 7.48
CA ILE A 143 -20.32 3.69 7.88
C ILE A 143 -21.46 4.09 6.96
N THR A 144 -22.46 4.75 7.53
CA THR A 144 -23.53 5.45 6.83
C THR A 144 -23.73 6.83 7.43
N ASN A 145 -24.37 7.75 6.70
CA ASN A 145 -24.71 9.06 7.25
C ASN A 145 -25.64 8.92 8.45
N SER A 146 -25.35 9.62 9.55
CA SER A 146 -26.16 9.56 10.79
C SER A 146 -27.62 9.94 10.61
N ALA A 147 -27.94 10.78 9.61
CA ALA A 147 -29.30 11.17 9.27
C ALA A 147 -30.06 10.08 8.47
N ASN A 148 -29.40 9.00 8.07
CA ASN A 148 -30.05 7.90 7.34
C ASN A 148 -30.68 6.92 8.34
N ASP A 149 -31.98 7.07 8.59
CA ASP A 149 -32.73 6.23 9.55
C ASP A 149 -33.00 4.80 9.03
N ASP A 150 -32.86 4.57 7.72
CA ASP A 150 -33.20 3.31 7.06
C ASP A 150 -32.07 2.27 7.08
N ILE A 151 -30.84 2.67 7.42
CA ILE A 151 -29.67 1.79 7.45
C ILE A 151 -29.09 1.77 8.86
N ASN A 152 -29.25 0.65 9.58
CA ASN A 152 -28.84 0.52 10.98
C ASN A 152 -27.95 -0.71 11.23
N SER A 153 -27.80 -1.57 10.24
CA SER A 153 -26.96 -2.77 10.30
C SER A 153 -26.49 -3.18 8.91
N ILE A 154 -25.55 -4.12 8.82
CA ILE A 154 -25.11 -4.72 7.56
C ILE A 154 -26.28 -5.37 6.79
N ALA A 155 -27.36 -5.80 7.46
CA ALA A 155 -28.51 -6.39 6.80
C ALA A 155 -29.34 -5.37 5.98
N ASP A 156 -29.14 -4.08 6.18
CA ASP A 156 -29.91 -3.02 5.53
C ASP A 156 -29.23 -2.47 4.27
N ILE A 157 -28.03 -2.99 3.90
CA ILE A 157 -27.23 -2.42 2.80
C ILE A 157 -27.64 -2.92 1.40
N LYS A 158 -28.39 -4.02 1.30
CA LYS A 158 -28.84 -4.56 0.01
C LYS A 158 -29.67 -3.55 -0.77
N GLY A 159 -29.33 -3.33 -2.04
CA GLY A 159 -30.00 -2.35 -2.89
C GLY A 159 -29.66 -0.89 -2.60
N ARG A 160 -28.67 -0.63 -1.74
CA ARG A 160 -28.15 0.72 -1.46
C ARG A 160 -27.00 1.06 -2.39
N THR A 161 -26.52 2.32 -2.33
CA THR A 161 -25.30 2.72 -3.01
C THR A 161 -24.08 2.48 -2.12
N MET A 162 -22.99 1.94 -2.70
CA MET A 162 -21.77 1.53 -2.01
C MET A 162 -20.54 2.19 -2.61
N ALA A 163 -19.66 2.69 -1.75
CA ALA A 163 -18.32 3.09 -2.16
C ALA A 163 -17.27 2.24 -1.43
N PHE A 164 -16.73 1.22 -2.08
CA PHE A 164 -15.49 0.57 -1.64
C PHE A 164 -14.31 1.54 -1.78
N VAL A 165 -13.16 1.21 -1.19
CA VAL A 165 -11.98 2.09 -1.26
C VAL A 165 -11.21 1.87 -2.56
N ASP A 166 -10.68 0.68 -2.75
CA ASP A 166 -9.85 0.27 -3.88
C ASP A 166 -9.91 -1.26 -3.98
N PRO A 167 -9.88 -1.87 -5.18
CA PRO A 167 -9.91 -3.33 -5.31
C PRO A 167 -8.85 -4.06 -4.47
N ASP A 168 -7.70 -3.44 -4.24
CA ASP A 168 -6.56 -4.00 -3.52
C ASP A 168 -6.50 -3.55 -2.04
N SER A 169 -7.55 -2.87 -1.53
CA SER A 169 -7.65 -2.45 -0.14
C SER A 169 -8.15 -3.57 0.77
N THR A 170 -7.47 -3.80 1.90
CA THR A 170 -7.85 -4.80 2.90
C THR A 170 -9.18 -4.47 3.58
N SER A 171 -9.21 -3.35 4.33
CA SER A 171 -10.40 -2.92 5.10
C SER A 171 -11.41 -2.15 4.28
N GLY A 172 -11.04 -1.70 3.09
CA GLY A 172 -11.95 -1.00 2.18
C GLY A 172 -12.56 -1.86 1.08
N ASN A 173 -12.12 -3.12 0.94
CA ASN A 173 -12.64 -4.03 -0.09
C ASN A 173 -12.64 -5.51 0.32
N LEU A 174 -11.48 -6.15 0.51
CA LEU A 174 -11.41 -7.61 0.72
C LEU A 174 -12.25 -8.07 1.92
N VAL A 175 -11.96 -7.53 3.10
CA VAL A 175 -12.65 -7.90 4.34
C VAL A 175 -14.13 -7.50 4.28
N PRO A 176 -14.51 -6.29 3.84
CA PRO A 176 -15.91 -5.96 3.59
C PRO A 176 -16.64 -6.93 2.66
N THR A 177 -16.02 -7.32 1.56
CA THR A 177 -16.59 -8.31 0.63
C THR A 177 -16.90 -9.63 1.34
N ALA A 178 -15.94 -10.14 2.13
CA ALA A 178 -16.13 -11.36 2.91
C ALA A 178 -17.25 -11.21 3.97
N GLU A 179 -17.30 -10.07 4.69
CA GLU A 179 -18.34 -9.82 5.69
C GLU A 179 -19.74 -9.71 5.07
N ILE A 180 -19.87 -9.12 3.86
CA ILE A 180 -21.14 -9.04 3.14
C ILE A 180 -21.56 -10.44 2.67
N ILE A 181 -20.68 -11.22 2.06
CA ILE A 181 -20.97 -12.60 1.64
C ILE A 181 -21.47 -13.43 2.83
N LYS A 182 -20.81 -13.31 3.97
CA LYS A 182 -21.18 -13.99 5.21
C LYS A 182 -22.54 -13.51 5.79
N ALA A 183 -22.86 -12.22 5.64
CA ALA A 183 -24.11 -11.65 6.14
C ALA A 183 -25.34 -12.02 5.30
N PHE A 184 -25.14 -12.38 4.01
CA PHE A 184 -26.21 -12.70 3.07
C PHE A 184 -26.03 -14.09 2.44
N PRO A 185 -26.03 -15.19 3.22
CA PRO A 185 -25.70 -16.53 2.74
C PRO A 185 -26.71 -17.09 1.74
N GLU A 186 -27.95 -16.58 1.74
CA GLU A 186 -29.01 -17.03 0.81
C GLU A 186 -28.91 -16.38 -0.58
N ASP A 187 -28.09 -15.34 -0.72
CA ASP A 187 -27.94 -14.60 -1.99
C ASP A 187 -26.83 -15.19 -2.87
N GLU A 188 -26.07 -16.19 -2.38
CA GLU A 188 -24.97 -16.86 -3.11
C GLU A 188 -23.99 -15.86 -3.75
N LEU A 189 -23.63 -14.81 -3.01
CA LEU A 189 -22.83 -13.69 -3.48
C LEU A 189 -21.37 -14.10 -3.77
N ASN A 190 -20.79 -13.43 -4.74
CA ASN A 190 -19.35 -13.41 -5.00
C ASN A 190 -18.84 -11.98 -5.19
N SER A 191 -17.52 -11.80 -5.31
CA SER A 191 -16.89 -10.50 -5.46
C SER A 191 -17.42 -9.71 -6.67
N ASP A 192 -17.59 -10.37 -7.84
CA ASP A 192 -18.06 -9.74 -9.07
C ASP A 192 -19.47 -9.15 -8.90
N MET A 193 -20.38 -9.88 -8.24
CA MET A 193 -21.74 -9.40 -7.98
C MET A 193 -21.75 -8.17 -7.07
N LEU A 194 -20.85 -8.13 -6.07
CA LEU A 194 -20.72 -7.00 -5.15
C LEU A 194 -20.10 -5.77 -5.80
N HIS A 195 -19.34 -5.96 -6.88
CA HIS A 195 -18.69 -4.88 -7.62
C HIS A 195 -19.44 -4.50 -8.91
N THR A 196 -20.59 -5.13 -9.19
CA THR A 196 -21.41 -4.83 -10.37
C THR A 196 -22.65 -4.03 -10.00
N ASN A 197 -22.85 -2.89 -10.70
CA ASN A 197 -24.04 -2.06 -10.50
C ASN A 197 -25.33 -2.82 -10.81
N GLY A 198 -26.26 -2.78 -9.89
CA GLY A 198 -27.60 -3.35 -10.07
C GLY A 198 -27.71 -4.84 -9.73
N ASP A 199 -26.64 -5.53 -9.35
CA ASP A 199 -26.70 -6.92 -8.90
C ASP A 199 -27.10 -6.99 -7.42
N PHE A 200 -26.18 -6.69 -6.50
CA PHE A 200 -26.49 -6.63 -5.07
C PHE A 200 -26.75 -5.20 -4.60
N PHE A 201 -25.95 -4.26 -5.03
CA PHE A 201 -26.08 -2.82 -4.76
C PHE A 201 -26.76 -2.11 -5.93
N GLU A 202 -27.50 -1.02 -5.65
CA GLU A 202 -28.03 -0.15 -6.70
C GLU A 202 -26.91 0.42 -7.57
N ALA A 203 -25.86 0.94 -6.93
CA ALA A 203 -24.66 1.42 -7.58
C ALA A 203 -23.43 1.18 -6.70
N VAL A 204 -22.30 0.88 -7.35
CA VAL A 204 -21.02 0.66 -6.70
C VAL A 204 -19.97 1.58 -7.31
N SER A 205 -19.09 2.09 -6.48
CA SER A 205 -17.92 2.88 -6.88
C SER A 205 -16.71 2.52 -6.02
N PHE A 206 -15.53 2.91 -6.48
CA PHE A 206 -14.31 2.89 -5.70
C PHE A 206 -13.89 4.33 -5.42
N SER A 207 -13.75 4.68 -4.14
CA SER A 207 -13.45 6.06 -3.69
C SER A 207 -11.99 6.46 -3.84
N GLY A 208 -11.09 5.47 -4.00
CA GLY A 208 -9.64 5.64 -4.12
C GLY A 208 -8.91 5.82 -2.78
N SER A 209 -9.60 6.24 -1.72
CA SER A 209 -9.04 6.35 -0.36
C SER A 209 -10.14 6.24 0.69
N HIS A 210 -9.78 5.88 1.93
CA HIS A 210 -10.72 5.83 3.06
C HIS A 210 -11.30 7.22 3.37
N GLN A 211 -10.48 8.27 3.28
CA GLN A 211 -10.89 9.66 3.47
C GLN A 211 -11.95 10.07 2.44
N ALA A 212 -11.77 9.69 1.18
CA ALA A 212 -12.75 9.99 0.12
C ALA A 212 -14.05 9.21 0.33
N GLY A 213 -13.98 7.96 0.77
CA GLY A 213 -15.15 7.15 1.14
C GLY A 213 -15.94 7.77 2.30
N LEU A 214 -15.26 8.20 3.37
CA LEU A 214 -15.85 8.92 4.48
C LEU A 214 -16.58 10.19 4.00
N GLN A 215 -15.90 11.01 3.19
CA GLN A 215 -16.47 12.25 2.67
C GLN A 215 -17.68 12.03 1.75
N ALA A 216 -17.69 10.93 0.98
CA ALA A 216 -18.84 10.57 0.14
C ALA A 216 -20.07 10.25 0.99
N VAL A 217 -19.91 9.53 2.10
CA VAL A 217 -20.98 9.24 3.06
C VAL A 217 -21.46 10.51 3.77
N VAL A 218 -20.53 11.34 4.27
CA VAL A 218 -20.87 12.60 4.97
C VAL A 218 -21.70 13.53 4.08
N LYS A 219 -21.35 13.61 2.78
CA LYS A 219 -22.07 14.44 1.81
C LYS A 219 -23.38 13.81 1.31
N GLY A 220 -23.59 12.52 1.57
CA GLY A 220 -24.75 11.78 1.06
C GLY A 220 -24.62 11.41 -0.43
N ASP A 221 -23.39 11.37 -0.97
CA ASP A 221 -23.12 10.96 -2.36
C ASP A 221 -23.27 9.43 -2.50
N VAL A 222 -23.05 8.68 -1.42
CA VAL A 222 -23.31 7.23 -1.27
C VAL A 222 -23.95 6.92 0.08
N ASP A 223 -24.68 5.80 0.14
CA ASP A 223 -25.34 5.37 1.37
C ASP A 223 -24.37 4.74 2.36
N VAL A 224 -23.41 3.94 1.88
CA VAL A 224 -22.51 3.12 2.71
C VAL A 224 -21.09 3.13 2.15
N ALA A 225 -20.11 3.18 3.03
CA ALA A 225 -18.70 2.93 2.72
C ALA A 225 -18.03 2.12 3.83
N PRO A 226 -17.30 1.05 3.50
CA PRO A 226 -16.39 0.40 4.44
C PRO A 226 -15.06 1.16 4.48
N ILE A 227 -14.58 1.50 5.67
CA ILE A 227 -13.31 2.20 5.87
C ILE A 227 -12.54 1.63 7.07
N SER A 228 -11.28 2.02 7.23
CA SER A 228 -10.50 1.72 8.44
C SER A 228 -11.04 2.50 9.64
N ASP A 229 -11.24 1.82 10.76
CA ASP A 229 -11.60 2.42 12.06
C ASP A 229 -10.58 3.46 12.51
N GLN A 230 -9.28 3.19 12.31
CA GLN A 230 -8.19 4.09 12.68
C GLN A 230 -8.18 5.37 11.82
N ILE A 231 -8.47 5.25 10.52
CA ILE A 231 -8.60 6.43 9.64
C ILE A 231 -9.85 7.22 10.03
N LEU A 232 -10.97 6.56 10.31
CA LEU A 232 -12.18 7.25 10.81
C LEU A 232 -11.87 8.05 12.08
N ALA A 233 -11.20 7.43 13.06
CA ALA A 233 -10.81 8.10 14.30
C ALA A 233 -9.89 9.29 14.06
N SER A 234 -8.89 9.13 13.18
CA SER A 234 -7.96 10.21 12.79
C SER A 234 -8.67 11.39 12.11
N GLU A 235 -9.58 11.12 11.16
CA GLU A 235 -10.33 12.17 10.44
C GLU A 235 -11.27 12.96 11.39
N ILE A 236 -11.86 12.27 12.36
CA ILE A 236 -12.66 12.92 13.42
C ILE A 236 -11.77 13.77 14.34
N ALA A 237 -10.64 13.24 14.79
CA ALA A 237 -9.70 13.97 15.64
C ALA A 237 -9.13 15.23 14.97
N ASN A 238 -8.91 15.17 13.65
CA ASN A 238 -8.41 16.29 12.84
C ASN A 238 -9.53 17.28 12.43
N GLY A 239 -10.79 16.99 12.75
CA GLY A 239 -11.92 17.86 12.43
C GLY A 239 -12.36 17.82 10.98
N ASN A 240 -11.93 16.80 10.20
CA ASN A 240 -12.35 16.57 8.82
C ASN A 240 -13.73 15.91 8.72
N ALA A 241 -14.20 15.31 9.82
CA ALA A 241 -15.55 14.82 10.02
C ALA A 241 -15.91 14.96 11.50
N SER A 242 -17.19 14.80 11.86
CA SER A 242 -17.69 14.75 13.23
C SER A 242 -18.28 13.37 13.51
N GLU A 243 -18.20 12.92 14.77
CA GLU A 243 -18.88 11.70 15.22
C GLU A 243 -20.39 11.74 14.94
N SER A 244 -20.98 12.95 14.88
CA SER A 244 -22.40 13.12 14.55
C SER A 244 -22.73 13.02 13.07
N ASP A 245 -21.76 13.03 12.17
CA ASP A 245 -21.98 13.00 10.73
C ASP A 245 -22.23 11.58 10.22
N VAL A 246 -21.62 10.59 10.86
CA VAL A 246 -21.71 9.18 10.47
C VAL A 246 -22.05 8.27 11.66
N LYS A 247 -22.61 7.12 11.36
CA LYS A 247 -22.76 6.01 12.31
C LYS A 247 -22.17 4.74 11.75
N ILE A 248 -21.55 3.95 12.62
CA ILE A 248 -21.05 2.61 12.31
C ILE A 248 -22.20 1.63 12.35
N ILE A 249 -22.42 0.88 11.28
CA ILE A 249 -23.50 -0.11 11.16
C ILE A 249 -22.99 -1.55 11.23
N HIS A 250 -21.68 -1.77 11.09
CA HIS A 250 -21.00 -3.05 11.23
C HIS A 250 -19.51 -2.84 11.44
N GLU A 251 -18.88 -3.73 12.22
CA GLU A 251 -17.44 -3.80 12.44
C GLU A 251 -16.96 -5.22 12.14
N SER A 252 -15.89 -5.35 11.41
CA SER A 252 -15.29 -6.65 11.05
C SER A 252 -14.54 -7.29 12.23
N GLY A 253 -14.14 -8.54 12.05
CA GLY A 253 -13.07 -9.13 12.85
C GLY A 253 -11.75 -8.36 12.71
N ALA A 254 -10.79 -8.69 13.58
CA ALA A 254 -9.47 -8.06 13.57
C ALA A 254 -8.71 -8.34 12.25
N ILE A 255 -8.07 -7.31 11.74
CA ILE A 255 -7.22 -7.33 10.55
C ILE A 255 -5.78 -7.09 11.01
N PRO A 256 -4.77 -7.86 10.55
CA PRO A 256 -3.37 -7.56 10.81
C PRO A 256 -3.02 -6.15 10.34
N ALA A 257 -2.28 -5.41 11.15
CA ALA A 257 -1.90 -4.04 10.85
C ALA A 257 -1.04 -3.95 9.57
N GLU A 258 -1.03 -2.77 8.94
CA GLU A 258 -0.20 -2.50 7.77
C GLU A 258 1.28 -2.62 8.11
N ALA A 259 2.08 -3.02 7.11
CA ALA A 259 3.50 -3.26 7.22
C ALA A 259 4.36 -2.33 6.36
N MET A 260 5.61 -2.12 6.77
CA MET A 260 6.69 -1.79 5.86
C MET A 260 7.16 -3.08 5.20
N VAL A 261 7.04 -3.12 3.88
CA VAL A 261 7.33 -4.28 3.04
C VAL A 261 8.49 -3.93 2.12
N VAL A 262 9.49 -4.79 2.04
CA VAL A 262 10.67 -4.60 1.19
C VAL A 262 10.60 -5.46 -0.06
N ALA A 263 11.14 -4.93 -1.16
CA ALA A 263 11.23 -5.62 -2.44
C ALA A 263 12.32 -6.70 -2.45
N GLU A 264 12.20 -7.66 -3.37
CA GLU A 264 13.13 -8.80 -3.55
C GLU A 264 14.59 -8.36 -3.68
N HIS A 265 14.86 -7.28 -4.41
CA HIS A 265 16.22 -6.81 -4.70
C HIS A 265 16.95 -6.17 -3.51
N VAL A 266 16.23 -5.82 -2.44
CA VAL A 266 16.85 -5.28 -1.21
C VAL A 266 17.57 -6.39 -0.49
N ASP A 267 18.88 -6.25 -0.30
CA ASP A 267 19.70 -7.28 0.34
C ASP A 267 19.46 -7.41 1.85
N GLN A 268 19.80 -8.57 2.42
CA GLN A 268 19.53 -8.87 3.83
C GLN A 268 20.18 -7.86 4.80
N ALA A 269 21.38 -7.38 4.51
CA ALA A 269 22.06 -6.44 5.41
C ALA A 269 21.35 -5.08 5.44
N THR A 270 20.73 -4.69 4.32
CA THR A 270 19.88 -3.51 4.24
C THR A 270 18.55 -3.74 4.96
N ARG A 271 17.90 -4.91 4.79
CA ARG A 271 16.68 -5.29 5.53
C ARG A 271 16.89 -5.25 7.04
N ASP A 272 18.01 -5.81 7.53
CA ASP A 272 18.37 -5.80 8.96
C ASP A 272 18.50 -4.36 9.49
N LYS A 273 19.13 -3.46 8.73
CA LYS A 273 19.24 -2.03 9.09
C LYS A 273 17.91 -1.32 9.08
N LEU A 274 17.04 -1.60 8.09
CA LEU A 274 15.69 -1.04 8.03
C LEU A 274 14.86 -1.45 9.25
N THR A 275 14.92 -2.73 9.61
CA THR A 275 14.25 -3.25 10.80
C THR A 275 14.76 -2.58 12.08
N GLU A 276 16.10 -2.46 12.25
CA GLU A 276 16.71 -1.75 13.38
C GLU A 276 16.26 -0.29 13.45
N PHE A 277 16.29 0.42 12.33
CA PHE A 277 15.87 1.83 12.27
C PHE A 277 14.39 1.98 12.60
N LEU A 278 13.51 1.23 11.91
CA LEU A 278 12.06 1.39 12.03
C LEU A 278 11.55 1.00 13.43
N THR A 279 12.08 -0.08 14.03
CA THR A 279 11.69 -0.48 15.39
C THR A 279 12.17 0.51 16.48
N SER A 280 13.16 1.35 16.18
CA SER A 280 13.64 2.42 17.04
C SER A 280 13.04 3.81 16.73
N TYR A 281 12.21 3.90 15.67
CA TYR A 281 11.68 5.19 15.22
C TYR A 281 10.54 5.69 16.10
N GLU A 282 10.65 6.90 16.63
CA GLU A 282 9.73 7.48 17.64
C GLU A 282 9.15 8.84 17.22
N ASN A 283 9.19 9.19 15.94
CA ASN A 283 8.65 10.46 15.45
C ASN A 283 7.12 10.49 15.55
N GLU A 284 6.58 11.26 16.51
CA GLU A 284 5.14 11.35 16.78
C GLU A 284 4.35 11.89 15.58
N ASP A 285 4.91 12.85 14.84
CA ASP A 285 4.25 13.43 13.67
C ASP A 285 4.07 12.36 12.57
N TYR A 286 5.07 11.47 12.38
CA TYR A 286 4.96 10.38 11.42
C TYR A 286 3.83 9.40 11.80
N PHE A 287 3.76 8.99 13.05
CA PHE A 287 2.71 8.09 13.52
C PHE A 287 1.32 8.75 13.53
N ALA A 288 1.22 10.05 13.79
CA ALA A 288 -0.03 10.78 13.77
C ALA A 288 -0.52 11.05 12.33
N ASP A 289 0.35 11.56 11.46
CA ASP A 289 -0.05 12.13 10.17
C ASP A 289 0.03 11.12 9.01
N VAL A 290 0.94 10.13 9.09
CA VAL A 290 1.09 9.09 8.05
C VAL A 290 0.39 7.80 8.49
N ILE A 291 0.77 7.26 9.65
CA ILE A 291 0.26 5.98 10.17
C ILE A 291 -1.17 6.10 10.71
N LYS A 292 -1.60 7.31 11.08
CA LYS A 292 -2.93 7.65 11.63
C LYS A 292 -3.21 7.07 13.03
N VAL A 293 -2.16 6.63 13.75
CA VAL A 293 -2.21 6.14 15.13
C VAL A 293 -1.06 6.79 15.90
N PRO A 294 -1.29 7.93 16.60
CA PRO A 294 -0.21 8.77 17.17
C PRO A 294 0.70 8.06 18.18
N ASN A 295 0.14 7.11 18.94
CA ASN A 295 0.88 6.33 19.94
C ASN A 295 1.40 4.99 19.39
N ALA A 296 1.29 4.73 18.08
CA ALA A 296 1.86 3.53 17.50
C ALA A 296 3.39 3.54 17.53
N ARG A 297 3.96 2.35 17.43
CA ARG A 297 5.37 2.08 17.16
C ARG A 297 5.45 0.94 16.17
N PHE A 298 6.55 0.86 15.47
CA PHE A 298 6.82 -0.31 14.63
C PHE A 298 7.36 -1.45 15.48
N ILE A 299 6.84 -2.65 15.25
CA ILE A 299 7.32 -3.92 15.82
C ILE A 299 7.72 -4.84 14.68
N GLU A 300 8.64 -5.76 14.92
CA GLU A 300 9.01 -6.78 13.93
C GLU A 300 7.80 -7.64 13.57
N CYS A 301 7.71 -8.00 12.30
CA CYS A 301 6.71 -8.93 11.78
C CYS A 301 7.31 -9.79 10.67
N ASP A 302 6.59 -10.84 10.30
CA ASP A 302 6.93 -11.67 9.16
C ASP A 302 5.68 -12.11 8.37
N MET A 303 5.87 -12.90 7.33
CA MET A 303 4.78 -13.35 6.46
C MET A 303 3.71 -14.17 7.22
N SER A 304 4.06 -14.83 8.33
CA SER A 304 3.10 -15.63 9.09
C SER A 304 2.00 -14.81 9.75
N ASP A 305 2.26 -13.53 10.02
CA ASP A 305 1.25 -12.59 10.55
C ASP A 305 0.13 -12.29 9.54
N TYR A 306 0.38 -12.54 8.25
CA TYR A 306 -0.53 -12.21 7.14
C TYR A 306 -1.20 -13.43 6.50
N GLU A 307 -0.90 -14.67 6.94
CA GLU A 307 -1.42 -15.91 6.35
C GLU A 307 -2.95 -15.92 6.24
N ALA A 308 -3.65 -15.42 7.27
CA ALA A 308 -5.12 -15.39 7.27
C ALA A 308 -5.70 -14.49 6.15
N ILE A 309 -5.05 -13.37 5.85
CA ILE A 309 -5.49 -12.46 4.77
C ILE A 309 -5.10 -13.02 3.41
N ILE A 310 -3.92 -13.66 3.29
CA ILE A 310 -3.50 -14.33 2.06
C ILE A 310 -4.49 -15.46 1.70
N GLU A 311 -4.93 -16.24 2.69
CA GLU A 311 -5.93 -17.29 2.48
C GLU A 311 -7.31 -16.70 2.15
N LEU A 312 -7.74 -15.64 2.85
CA LEU A 312 -8.99 -14.95 2.56
C LEU A 312 -9.00 -14.40 1.12
N ASN A 313 -7.89 -13.80 0.67
CA ASN A 313 -7.74 -13.29 -0.70
C ASN A 313 -7.96 -14.40 -1.74
N LYS A 314 -7.37 -15.57 -1.54
CA LYS A 314 -7.58 -16.73 -2.41
C LYS A 314 -9.04 -17.15 -2.45
N ILE A 315 -9.69 -17.31 -1.29
CA ILE A 315 -11.09 -17.72 -1.19
C ILE A 315 -12.02 -16.74 -1.93
N ILE A 316 -11.82 -15.43 -1.75
CA ILE A 316 -12.71 -14.40 -2.32
C ILE A 316 -12.49 -14.26 -3.83
N ASN A 317 -11.29 -14.48 -4.34
CA ASN A 317 -10.93 -14.28 -5.75
C ASN A 317 -10.93 -15.57 -6.57
N GLU A 318 -11.13 -16.76 -5.98
CA GLU A 318 -11.26 -18.03 -6.70
C GLU A 318 -12.67 -18.27 -7.31
N PHE A 319 -13.62 -17.39 -7.04
CA PHE A 319 -15.01 -17.45 -7.52
C PHE A 319 -15.32 -16.17 -8.32
#